data_eb436d5b319f221e71a28bd10401fdbc
#
_entry.id   eb436d5b319f221e71a28bd10401fdbc
#
_cell.length_a   1.000
_cell.length_b   1.000
_cell.length_c   1.000
_cell.angle_alpha   90.00
_cell.angle_beta   90.00
_cell.angle_gamma   90.00
#
_symmetry.space_group_name_H-M   'P 1'
#
loop_
_entity.id
_entity.type
_entity.pdbx_description
1 polymer ?
#
loop_
_entity_poly.entity_id
_entity_poly.type
_entity_poly.pdbx_seq_one_letter_code
_entity_poly.pdbx_strand_id
1 'polypeptide(L)'
;GLDSRSITCLQDSILFVGTQGSGVFKSIDNGANWVAVNNGLTSQNFRAIQAKGNTVFAGGQNGTGVYRSTDFGMNWTLLTNGIATSSYRGFASNEDLIIAGSTVQGVYYSTDNGEHWIQINNGLGDLNVFDLEINSKYIIAGTHSDGVYRFPLSELPASSVAISEVEKKSSKLNRILDIMGRNSSEKPNTPLLYLYDNGTVVKKIILN
;
A
#
# COMPACT_ATOMS: atom_id res chain seq x y z
N GLY A 1 -8.98 -17.58 22.72
CA GLY A 1 -8.06 -16.61 22.09
C GLY A 1 -8.27 -16.56 20.59
N LEU A 2 -7.87 -15.48 19.93
CA LEU A 2 -7.89 -15.37 18.48
C LEU A 2 -6.77 -16.22 17.88
N ASP A 3 -7.05 -17.02 16.85
CA ASP A 3 -6.02 -17.70 16.06
C ASP A 3 -5.43 -16.69 15.07
N SER A 4 -4.54 -15.82 15.58
CA SER A 4 -3.93 -14.73 14.83
C SER A 4 -2.83 -15.24 13.89
N ARG A 5 -2.76 -14.72 12.67
CA ARG A 5 -1.83 -15.13 11.62
C ARG A 5 -0.86 -14.04 11.20
N SER A 6 -1.30 -12.81 11.21
CA SER A 6 -0.51 -11.65 10.81
C SER A 6 -1.01 -10.40 11.54
N ILE A 7 -0.11 -9.49 11.82
CA ILE A 7 -0.40 -8.22 12.49
C ILE A 7 0.29 -7.08 11.76
N THR A 8 -0.35 -5.92 11.73
CA THR A 8 0.24 -4.70 11.20
C THR A 8 -0.13 -3.50 12.07
N CYS A 9 0.70 -2.46 12.04
CA CYS A 9 0.44 -1.20 12.71
C CYS A 9 0.15 -0.10 11.68
N LEU A 10 -0.88 0.68 11.93
CA LEU A 10 -1.27 1.84 11.16
C LEU A 10 -1.14 3.09 12.04
N GLN A 11 -0.40 4.11 11.57
CA GLN A 11 -0.23 5.39 12.27
C GLN A 11 0.25 5.22 13.74
N ASP A 12 1.22 4.32 13.98
CA ASP A 12 1.89 4.07 15.26
C ASP A 12 0.99 3.65 16.45
N SER A 13 -0.32 3.56 16.29
CA SER A 13 -1.24 3.27 17.41
C SER A 13 -2.40 2.35 17.07
N ILE A 14 -2.79 2.24 15.82
CA ILE A 14 -3.91 1.39 15.39
C ILE A 14 -3.36 0.07 14.89
N LEU A 15 -3.69 -1.02 15.58
CA LEU A 15 -3.27 -2.35 15.20
C LEU A 15 -4.39 -3.09 14.45
N PHE A 16 -4.01 -3.86 13.45
CA PHE A 16 -4.90 -4.79 12.77
C PHE A 16 -4.31 -6.20 12.83
N VAL A 17 -5.16 -7.19 13.03
CA VAL A 17 -4.78 -8.60 13.02
C VAL A 17 -5.69 -9.40 12.11
N GLY A 18 -5.09 -10.18 11.22
CA GLY A 18 -5.79 -11.18 10.43
C GLY A 18 -5.81 -12.51 11.19
N THR A 19 -6.97 -13.18 11.20
CA THR A 19 -7.16 -14.42 11.95
C THR A 19 -7.61 -15.57 11.06
N GLN A 20 -7.48 -16.77 11.57
CA GLN A 20 -8.13 -17.95 11.02
C GLN A 20 -9.43 -18.21 11.73
N GLY A 21 -10.54 -18.10 11.02
CA GLY A 21 -11.88 -18.42 11.51
C GLY A 21 -12.66 -17.29 12.16
N SER A 22 -12.07 -16.06 12.27
CA SER A 22 -12.75 -14.93 12.93
C SER A 22 -12.65 -13.59 12.19
N GLY A 23 -12.03 -13.59 11.01
CA GLY A 23 -11.90 -12.40 10.18
C GLY A 23 -10.74 -11.48 10.60
N VAL A 24 -10.99 -10.18 10.53
CA VAL A 24 -10.03 -9.12 10.88
C VAL A 24 -10.49 -8.41 12.14
N PHE A 25 -9.54 -8.15 13.04
CA PHE A 25 -9.75 -7.35 14.25
C PHE A 25 -8.88 -6.12 14.26
N LYS A 26 -9.37 -5.07 14.91
CA LYS A 26 -8.70 -3.80 15.14
C LYS A 26 -8.59 -3.51 16.62
N SER A 27 -7.45 -2.95 17.02
CA SER A 27 -7.22 -2.32 18.32
C SER A 27 -6.83 -0.86 18.12
N ILE A 28 -7.31 0.02 19.01
CA ILE A 28 -6.93 1.45 19.07
C ILE A 28 -6.24 1.81 20.40
N ASP A 29 -5.90 0.82 21.19
CA ASP A 29 -5.32 0.95 22.53
C ASP A 29 -4.07 0.06 22.71
N ASN A 30 -3.24 -0.01 21.66
CA ASN A 30 -1.99 -0.78 21.62
C ASN A 30 -2.17 -2.29 21.93
N GLY A 31 -3.30 -2.86 21.51
CA GLY A 31 -3.56 -4.29 21.64
C GLY A 31 -4.24 -4.71 22.94
N ALA A 32 -4.61 -3.78 23.82
CA ALA A 32 -5.30 -4.10 25.06
C ALA A 32 -6.72 -4.64 24.81
N ASN A 33 -7.44 -4.05 23.86
CA ASN A 33 -8.75 -4.52 23.44
C ASN A 33 -8.84 -4.64 21.91
N TRP A 34 -9.61 -5.62 21.44
CA TRP A 34 -9.78 -5.93 20.03
C TRP A 34 -11.25 -5.98 19.63
N VAL A 35 -11.60 -5.33 18.53
CA VAL A 35 -12.94 -5.28 17.96
C VAL A 35 -12.92 -5.87 16.56
N ALA A 36 -13.87 -6.75 16.25
CA ALA A 36 -14.02 -7.30 14.89
C ALA A 36 -14.43 -6.19 13.90
N VAL A 37 -13.76 -6.15 12.75
CA VAL A 37 -13.98 -5.15 11.68
C VAL A 37 -14.13 -5.86 10.35
N ASN A 38 -15.23 -6.58 10.15
CA ASN A 38 -15.44 -7.54 9.06
C ASN A 38 -16.45 -7.07 7.99
N ASN A 39 -16.93 -5.83 8.04
CA ASN A 39 -17.92 -5.35 7.08
C ASN A 39 -17.35 -5.33 5.64
N GLY A 40 -17.98 -6.05 4.72
CA GLY A 40 -17.54 -6.24 3.36
C GLY A 40 -16.61 -7.44 3.12
N LEU A 41 -16.11 -8.09 4.18
CA LEU A 41 -15.35 -9.33 4.05
C LEU A 41 -16.31 -10.52 3.83
N THR A 42 -15.98 -11.36 2.85
CA THR A 42 -16.76 -12.58 2.53
C THR A 42 -16.17 -13.86 3.15
N SER A 43 -15.04 -13.74 3.86
CA SER A 43 -14.34 -14.84 4.53
C SER A 43 -14.04 -14.48 5.99
N GLN A 44 -13.75 -15.50 6.77
CA GLN A 44 -13.27 -15.40 8.15
C GLN A 44 -11.77 -15.78 8.28
N ASN A 45 -11.11 -16.11 7.14
CA ASN A 45 -9.75 -16.61 7.13
C ASN A 45 -8.81 -15.64 6.41
N PHE A 46 -8.06 -14.87 7.19
CA PHE A 46 -7.09 -13.90 6.69
C PHE A 46 -5.69 -14.20 7.24
N ARG A 47 -4.75 -14.48 6.35
CA ARG A 47 -3.39 -14.89 6.68
C ARG A 47 -2.37 -13.78 6.62
N ALA A 48 -2.62 -12.80 5.78
CA ALA A 48 -1.75 -11.65 5.59
C ALA A 48 -2.53 -10.37 5.85
N ILE A 49 -1.90 -9.43 6.55
CA ILE A 49 -2.44 -8.09 6.74
C ILE A 49 -1.30 -7.08 6.67
N GLN A 50 -1.49 -5.97 5.96
CA GLN A 50 -0.47 -4.95 5.74
C GLN A 50 -1.08 -3.56 5.73
N ALA A 51 -0.52 -2.66 6.52
CA ALA A 51 -0.80 -1.23 6.44
C ALA A 51 0.16 -0.54 5.46
N LYS A 52 -0.35 0.42 4.68
CA LYS A 52 0.42 1.31 3.81
C LYS A 52 -0.24 2.68 3.81
N GLY A 53 0.44 3.70 4.34
CA GLY A 53 -0.18 5.01 4.55
C GLY A 53 -1.43 4.91 5.43
N ASN A 54 -2.60 5.33 4.93
CA ASN A 54 -3.89 5.24 5.63
C ASN A 54 -4.74 4.03 5.18
N THR A 55 -4.15 3.12 4.41
CA THR A 55 -4.84 1.97 3.82
C THR A 55 -4.41 0.69 4.51
N VAL A 56 -5.33 -0.26 4.65
CA VAL A 56 -5.04 -1.61 5.14
C VAL A 56 -5.43 -2.62 4.07
N PHE A 57 -4.54 -3.57 3.82
CA PHE A 57 -4.75 -4.71 2.91
C PHE A 57 -4.87 -5.99 3.71
N ALA A 58 -5.79 -6.85 3.34
CA ALA A 58 -6.00 -8.16 3.96
C ALA A 58 -6.04 -9.25 2.90
N GLY A 59 -5.15 -10.23 3.03
CA GLY A 59 -5.03 -11.41 2.16
C GLY A 59 -5.78 -12.59 2.73
N GLY A 60 -6.81 -13.03 2.00
CA GLY A 60 -7.63 -14.17 2.39
C GLY A 60 -7.06 -15.51 1.97
N GLN A 61 -7.54 -16.57 2.60
CA GLN A 61 -7.26 -17.96 2.25
C GLN A 61 -8.34 -18.56 1.35
N ASN A 62 -8.08 -19.77 0.83
CA ASN A 62 -9.05 -20.58 0.09
C ASN A 62 -9.67 -19.86 -1.11
N GLY A 63 -8.86 -19.10 -1.85
CA GLY A 63 -9.34 -18.37 -3.02
C GLY A 63 -10.12 -17.11 -2.73
N THR A 64 -10.06 -16.59 -1.50
CA THR A 64 -10.83 -15.41 -1.09
C THR A 64 -10.33 -14.11 -1.72
N GLY A 65 -9.04 -14.00 -2.10
CA GLY A 65 -8.45 -12.83 -2.73
C GLY A 65 -7.88 -11.80 -1.74
N VAL A 66 -7.67 -10.59 -2.24
CA VAL A 66 -7.15 -9.45 -1.47
C VAL A 66 -8.26 -8.42 -1.25
N TYR A 67 -8.40 -7.97 -0.03
CA TYR A 67 -9.30 -6.89 0.37
C TYR A 67 -8.52 -5.65 0.76
N ARG A 68 -9.14 -4.50 0.55
CA ARG A 68 -8.63 -3.19 0.94
C ARG A 68 -9.65 -2.43 1.76
N SER A 69 -9.17 -1.75 2.79
CA SER A 69 -9.91 -0.73 3.53
C SER A 69 -9.15 0.60 3.48
N THR A 70 -9.85 1.69 3.18
CA THR A 70 -9.33 3.07 3.20
C THR A 70 -9.94 3.91 4.31
N ASP A 71 -10.71 3.30 5.20
CA ASP A 71 -11.49 3.92 6.27
C ASP A 71 -11.24 3.26 7.64
N PHE A 72 -9.97 2.90 7.89
CA PHE A 72 -9.53 2.31 9.16
C PHE A 72 -10.24 0.99 9.51
N GLY A 73 -10.56 0.18 8.50
CA GLY A 73 -11.19 -1.13 8.67
C GLY A 73 -12.71 -1.09 8.82
N MET A 74 -13.34 0.08 8.68
CA MET A 74 -14.81 0.13 8.79
C MET A 74 -15.51 -0.59 7.64
N ASN A 75 -14.95 -0.49 6.43
CA ASN A 75 -15.45 -1.19 5.24
C ASN A 75 -14.29 -1.79 4.45
N TRP A 76 -14.52 -2.98 3.89
CA TRP A 76 -13.56 -3.69 3.06
C TRP A 76 -14.11 -3.94 1.66
N THR A 77 -13.27 -3.74 0.65
CA THR A 77 -13.58 -3.96 -0.75
C THR A 77 -12.65 -5.03 -1.32
N LEU A 78 -13.22 -6.05 -1.98
CA LEU A 78 -12.45 -7.05 -2.71
C LEU A 78 -11.81 -6.40 -3.94
N LEU A 79 -10.51 -6.62 -4.11
CA LEU A 79 -9.74 -6.16 -5.24
C LEU A 79 -9.78 -7.20 -6.36
N THR A 80 -10.10 -6.74 -7.60
CA THR A 80 -10.25 -7.63 -8.76
C THR A 80 -9.52 -7.12 -10.00
N ASN A 81 -9.01 -5.91 -9.95
CA ASN A 81 -8.39 -5.26 -11.11
C ASN A 81 -6.90 -5.67 -11.21
N GLY A 82 -6.62 -6.62 -12.10
CA GLY A 82 -5.28 -7.13 -12.37
C GLY A 82 -4.75 -8.11 -11.31
N ILE A 83 -5.52 -8.42 -10.26
CA ILE A 83 -5.15 -9.37 -9.23
C ILE A 83 -6.14 -10.54 -9.18
N ALA A 84 -5.63 -11.75 -9.13
CA ALA A 84 -6.47 -12.94 -9.10
C ALA A 84 -7.14 -13.15 -7.73
N THR A 85 -8.35 -13.72 -7.74
CA THR A 85 -8.94 -14.30 -6.53
C THR A 85 -8.19 -15.59 -6.19
N SER A 86 -7.29 -15.51 -5.22
CA SER A 86 -6.39 -16.58 -4.80
C SER A 86 -6.20 -16.54 -3.28
N SER A 87 -5.35 -17.41 -2.75
CA SER A 87 -4.90 -17.34 -1.36
C SER A 87 -3.63 -16.50 -1.28
N TYR A 88 -3.60 -15.53 -0.36
CA TYR A 88 -2.47 -14.65 -0.15
C TYR A 88 -1.89 -14.81 1.25
N ARG A 89 -0.55 -14.92 1.34
CA ARG A 89 0.17 -15.18 2.60
C ARG A 89 1.13 -14.09 3.01
N GLY A 90 1.66 -13.32 2.06
CA GLY A 90 2.64 -12.27 2.31
C GLY A 90 2.22 -10.96 1.65
N PHE A 91 2.49 -9.89 2.33
CA PHE A 91 2.52 -8.53 1.80
C PHE A 91 3.82 -7.86 2.20
N ALA A 92 4.30 -6.97 1.34
CA ALA A 92 5.30 -5.98 1.71
C ALA A 92 4.92 -4.64 1.09
N SER A 93 5.33 -3.53 1.71
CA SER A 93 5.06 -2.20 1.18
C SER A 93 6.15 -1.21 1.53
N ASN A 94 6.30 -0.20 0.69
CA ASN A 94 7.01 1.04 0.97
C ASN A 94 6.12 2.24 0.60
N GLU A 95 6.68 3.44 0.51
CA GLU A 95 5.91 4.64 0.15
C GLU A 95 5.22 4.50 -1.22
N ASP A 96 5.90 3.91 -2.21
CA ASP A 96 5.45 3.83 -3.60
C ASP A 96 4.65 2.56 -3.92
N LEU A 97 4.97 1.43 -3.27
CA LEU A 97 4.49 0.11 -3.67
C LEU A 97 3.74 -0.61 -2.56
N ILE A 98 2.78 -1.42 -2.97
CA ILE A 98 2.27 -2.57 -2.20
C ILE A 98 2.45 -3.83 -3.04
N ILE A 99 2.94 -4.91 -2.43
CA ILE A 99 3.21 -6.18 -3.07
C ILE A 99 2.41 -7.27 -2.37
N ALA A 100 1.89 -8.22 -3.14
CA ALA A 100 1.10 -9.34 -2.64
C ALA A 100 1.66 -10.67 -3.16
N GLY A 101 1.90 -11.62 -2.26
CA GLY A 101 2.34 -12.98 -2.56
C GLY A 101 1.21 -13.99 -2.49
N SER A 102 0.94 -14.64 -3.61
CA SER A 102 -0.07 -15.70 -3.74
C SER A 102 0.52 -17.08 -3.55
N THR A 103 -0.30 -18.01 -3.09
CA THR A 103 0.12 -19.42 -2.93
C THR A 103 0.17 -20.20 -4.25
N VAL A 104 -0.36 -19.67 -5.35
CA VAL A 104 -0.42 -20.37 -6.64
C VAL A 104 -0.26 -19.46 -7.85
N GLN A 105 -0.21 -18.14 -7.67
CA GLN A 105 -0.16 -17.17 -8.76
C GLN A 105 1.13 -16.32 -8.75
N GLY A 106 2.02 -16.53 -7.75
CA GLY A 106 3.26 -15.77 -7.61
C GLY A 106 3.05 -14.40 -7.01
N VAL A 107 3.76 -13.41 -7.52
CA VAL A 107 3.87 -12.05 -6.97
C VAL A 107 3.09 -11.05 -7.81
N TYR A 108 2.36 -10.19 -7.15
CA TYR A 108 1.70 -9.00 -7.71
C TYR A 108 2.21 -7.74 -7.04
N TYR A 109 2.24 -6.63 -7.77
CA TYR A 109 2.50 -5.31 -7.20
C TYR A 109 1.48 -4.28 -7.69
N SER A 110 1.33 -3.21 -6.92
CA SER A 110 0.54 -2.02 -7.25
C SER A 110 1.30 -0.77 -6.86
N THR A 111 1.26 0.27 -7.72
CA THR A 111 1.83 1.60 -7.49
C THR A 111 0.77 2.65 -7.18
N ASP A 112 -0.50 2.29 -7.23
CA ASP A 112 -1.65 3.18 -7.07
C ASP A 112 -2.55 2.78 -5.90
N ASN A 113 -1.91 2.30 -4.84
CA ASN A 113 -2.60 1.91 -3.60
C ASN A 113 -3.65 0.80 -3.80
N GLY A 114 -3.37 -0.14 -4.72
CA GLY A 114 -4.20 -1.32 -4.97
C GLY A 114 -5.36 -1.10 -5.93
N GLU A 115 -5.42 0.02 -6.65
CA GLU A 115 -6.44 0.22 -7.70
C GLU A 115 -6.19 -0.70 -8.90
N HIS A 116 -4.89 -0.86 -9.28
CA HIS A 116 -4.46 -1.75 -10.34
C HIS A 116 -3.29 -2.59 -9.86
N TRP A 117 -3.29 -3.86 -10.25
CA TRP A 117 -2.23 -4.82 -9.92
C TRP A 117 -1.60 -5.40 -11.16
N ILE A 118 -0.30 -5.62 -11.10
CA ILE A 118 0.49 -6.23 -12.18
C ILE A 118 1.22 -7.45 -11.61
N GLN A 119 1.16 -8.56 -12.33
CA GLN A 119 1.88 -9.78 -11.97
C GLN A 119 3.35 -9.70 -12.40
N ILE A 120 4.28 -10.12 -11.53
CA ILE A 120 5.72 -10.15 -11.78
C ILE A 120 6.32 -11.52 -11.37
N ASN A 121 6.30 -12.46 -12.27
CA ASN A 121 6.80 -13.82 -12.01
C ASN A 121 8.08 -14.14 -12.79
N ASN A 122 8.72 -13.16 -13.45
CA ASN A 122 9.94 -13.37 -14.22
C ASN A 122 11.07 -13.91 -13.32
N GLY A 123 11.57 -15.09 -13.65
CA GLY A 123 12.60 -15.75 -12.87
C GLY A 123 12.12 -16.45 -11.59
N LEU A 124 10.84 -16.39 -11.26
CA LEU A 124 10.27 -17.09 -10.12
C LEU A 124 10.03 -18.55 -10.48
N GLY A 125 10.74 -19.47 -9.85
CA GLY A 125 10.65 -20.91 -10.14
C GLY A 125 9.49 -21.62 -9.44
N ASP A 126 8.97 -21.04 -8.34
CA ASP A 126 7.81 -21.52 -7.62
C ASP A 126 6.83 -20.38 -7.35
N LEU A 127 5.61 -20.52 -7.84
CA LEU A 127 4.54 -19.54 -7.70
C LEU A 127 3.86 -19.58 -6.31
N ASN A 128 4.26 -20.48 -5.43
CA ASN A 128 3.77 -20.56 -4.06
C ASN A 128 4.62 -19.67 -3.16
N VAL A 129 4.24 -18.39 -3.06
CA VAL A 129 4.95 -17.36 -2.28
C VAL A 129 4.43 -17.33 -0.85
N PHE A 130 5.34 -17.50 0.11
CA PHE A 130 5.01 -17.52 1.54
C PHE A 130 5.18 -16.19 2.20
N ASP A 131 6.22 -15.47 1.83
CA ASP A 131 6.56 -14.20 2.45
C ASP A 131 7.24 -13.26 1.46
N LEU A 132 7.15 -11.96 1.72
CA LEU A 132 7.67 -10.91 0.89
C LEU A 132 8.36 -9.85 1.73
N GLU A 133 9.42 -9.29 1.19
CA GLU A 133 10.11 -8.12 1.73
C GLU A 133 10.46 -7.16 0.59
N ILE A 134 10.58 -5.88 0.91
CA ILE A 134 11.02 -4.85 -0.02
C ILE A 134 12.10 -3.98 0.61
N ASN A 135 13.19 -3.81 -0.09
CA ASN A 135 14.22 -2.85 0.28
C ASN A 135 14.37 -1.76 -0.80
N SER A 136 15.36 -0.90 -0.67
CA SER A 136 15.59 0.21 -1.62
C SER A 136 15.89 -0.22 -3.06
N LYS A 137 16.15 -1.50 -3.34
CA LYS A 137 16.59 -1.99 -4.65
C LYS A 137 15.78 -3.17 -5.17
N TYR A 138 15.23 -4.00 -4.30
CA TYR A 138 14.66 -5.30 -4.66
C TYR A 138 13.34 -5.58 -3.94
N ILE A 139 12.47 -6.29 -4.64
CA ILE A 139 11.45 -7.16 -4.06
C ILE A 139 12.12 -8.50 -3.78
N ILE A 140 11.90 -9.06 -2.60
CA ILE A 140 12.44 -10.35 -2.18
C ILE A 140 11.26 -11.25 -1.86
N ALA A 141 11.22 -12.44 -2.46
CA ALA A 141 10.14 -13.40 -2.28
C ALA A 141 10.67 -14.73 -1.76
N GLY A 142 10.16 -15.18 -0.64
CA GLY A 142 10.35 -16.53 -0.12
C GLY A 142 9.30 -17.48 -0.67
N THR A 143 9.71 -18.56 -1.35
CA THR A 143 8.81 -19.53 -1.95
C THR A 143 8.78 -20.85 -1.18
N HIS A 144 7.77 -21.68 -1.44
CA HIS A 144 7.57 -22.94 -0.74
C HIS A 144 8.67 -23.98 -1.03
N SER A 145 9.04 -24.15 -2.29
CA SER A 145 9.87 -25.29 -2.71
C SER A 145 11.16 -24.90 -3.45
N ASP A 146 11.35 -23.62 -3.83
CA ASP A 146 12.45 -23.22 -4.70
C ASP A 146 13.29 -22.04 -4.13
N GLY A 147 13.20 -21.84 -2.80
CA GLY A 147 14.06 -20.91 -2.06
C GLY A 147 13.64 -19.44 -2.11
N VAL A 148 14.63 -18.55 -2.24
CA VAL A 148 14.43 -17.09 -2.16
C VAL A 148 14.81 -16.44 -3.48
N TYR A 149 13.91 -15.63 -3.99
CA TYR A 149 14.07 -14.87 -5.23
C TYR A 149 14.15 -13.37 -4.95
N ARG A 150 14.81 -12.64 -5.83
CA ARG A 150 14.84 -11.19 -5.82
C ARG A 150 14.51 -10.65 -7.20
N PHE A 151 13.71 -9.59 -7.24
CA PHE A 151 13.37 -8.85 -8.44
C PHE A 151 13.80 -7.39 -8.29
N PRO A 152 14.59 -6.83 -9.22
CA PRO A 152 15.04 -5.44 -9.14
C PRO A 152 13.88 -4.46 -9.30
N LEU A 153 13.75 -3.47 -8.43
CA LEU A 153 12.72 -2.42 -8.55
C LEU A 153 12.86 -1.61 -9.84
N SER A 154 14.07 -1.48 -10.38
CA SER A 154 14.35 -0.80 -11.66
C SER A 154 13.78 -1.52 -12.88
N GLU A 155 13.42 -2.78 -12.76
CA GLU A 155 12.85 -3.61 -13.82
C GLU A 155 11.33 -3.78 -13.71
N LEU A 156 10.69 -3.14 -12.72
CA LEU A 156 9.25 -3.14 -12.63
C LEU A 156 8.66 -2.56 -13.92
N PRO A 157 7.72 -3.27 -14.59
CA PRO A 157 7.00 -2.72 -15.71
C PRO A 157 6.38 -1.38 -15.29
N ALA A 158 6.53 -0.35 -16.11
CA ALA A 158 5.78 0.88 -15.90
C ALA A 158 4.30 0.47 -15.82
N SER A 159 3.61 0.84 -14.72
CA SER A 159 2.19 0.55 -14.59
C SER A 159 1.51 1.09 -15.84
N SER A 160 0.87 0.23 -16.61
CA SER A 160 0.08 0.62 -17.77
C SER A 160 -1.27 1.23 -17.37
N VAL A 161 -1.34 1.89 -16.25
CA VAL A 161 -2.21 3.02 -16.14
C VAL A 161 -1.68 3.92 -17.25
N ALA A 162 -2.36 3.93 -18.40
CA ALA A 162 -2.36 5.10 -19.21
C ALA A 162 -2.65 6.23 -18.21
N ILE A 163 -1.59 6.85 -17.74
CA ILE A 163 -1.64 8.25 -17.49
C ILE A 163 -2.09 8.72 -18.90
N SER A 164 -3.41 8.83 -19.11
CA SER A 164 -3.84 9.91 -19.98
C SER A 164 -2.92 10.99 -19.47
N GLU A 165 -1.97 11.41 -20.29
CA GLU A 165 -1.24 12.61 -20.01
C GLU A 165 -2.33 13.58 -19.57
N VAL A 166 -2.61 13.59 -18.26
CA VAL A 166 -2.90 14.84 -17.63
C VAL A 166 -1.62 15.53 -18.01
N GLU A 167 -1.68 16.19 -19.18
CA GLU A 167 -0.73 17.21 -19.55
C GLU A 167 -0.39 17.78 -18.19
N LYS A 168 0.87 17.64 -17.74
CA LYS A 168 1.39 18.53 -16.76
C LYS A 168 1.15 19.87 -17.43
N LYS A 169 -0.08 20.36 -17.30
CA LYS A 169 -0.41 21.74 -17.51
C LYS A 169 0.60 22.38 -16.63
N SER A 170 1.64 22.91 -17.24
CA SER A 170 2.72 23.50 -16.50
C SER A 170 2.04 24.49 -15.58
N SER A 171 1.86 24.05 -14.31
CA SER A 171 1.14 24.86 -13.35
C SER A 171 1.99 26.09 -13.19
N LYS A 172 1.49 27.20 -13.70
CA LYS A 172 2.19 28.48 -13.60
C LYS A 172 2.11 28.94 -12.15
N LEU A 173 3.24 29.33 -11.63
CA LEU A 173 3.28 29.98 -10.33
C LEU A 173 2.39 31.23 -10.40
N ASN A 174 1.35 31.25 -9.59
CA ASN A 174 0.38 32.34 -9.55
C ASN A 174 0.81 33.44 -8.57
N ARG A 175 1.20 33.04 -7.36
CA ARG A 175 1.61 33.94 -6.28
C ARG A 175 2.65 33.32 -5.38
N ILE A 176 3.46 34.17 -4.78
CA ILE A 176 4.29 33.84 -3.61
C ILE A 176 3.72 34.59 -2.41
N LEU A 177 3.44 33.89 -1.35
CA LEU A 177 2.88 34.44 -0.12
C LEU A 177 3.85 34.20 1.04
N ASP A 178 3.87 35.09 2.02
CA ASP A 178 4.47 34.81 3.31
C ASP A 178 3.59 33.83 4.13
N ILE A 179 4.08 33.36 5.26
CA ILE A 179 3.35 32.43 6.13
C ILE A 179 2.05 33.04 6.73
N MET A 180 1.87 34.32 6.59
CA MET A 180 0.64 35.06 6.99
C MET A 180 -0.33 35.21 5.82
N GLY A 181 -0.03 34.67 4.64
CA GLY A 181 -0.87 34.74 3.44
C GLY A 181 -0.77 36.08 2.66
N ARG A 182 0.19 36.92 2.94
CA ARG A 182 0.41 38.20 2.24
C ARG A 182 1.33 38.01 1.05
N ASN A 183 1.10 38.75 -0.05
CA ASN A 183 2.01 38.71 -1.21
C ASN A 183 3.46 39.00 -0.80
N SER A 184 4.37 38.20 -1.30
CA SER A 184 5.80 38.30 -1.01
C SER A 184 6.64 38.06 -2.27
N SER A 185 7.92 38.37 -2.20
CA SER A 185 8.93 37.98 -3.19
C SER A 185 9.86 36.92 -2.58
N GLU A 186 10.58 36.19 -3.42
CA GLU A 186 11.59 35.26 -2.95
C GLU A 186 12.64 35.93 -2.09
N LYS A 187 12.86 35.40 -0.90
CA LYS A 187 13.85 35.87 0.07
C LYS A 187 14.58 34.63 0.64
N PRO A 188 15.92 34.69 0.71
CA PRO A 188 16.71 33.61 1.32
C PRO A 188 16.30 33.37 2.79
N ASN A 189 16.36 32.11 3.20
CA ASN A 189 16.12 31.66 4.58
C ASN A 189 14.74 32.06 5.16
N THR A 190 13.78 32.40 4.29
CA THR A 190 12.42 32.74 4.69
C THR A 190 11.45 31.68 4.16
N PRO A 191 10.59 31.09 5.01
CA PRO A 191 9.57 30.16 4.53
C PRO A 191 8.48 30.92 3.76
N LEU A 192 8.26 30.48 2.53
CA LEU A 192 7.27 31.07 1.62
C LEU A 192 6.30 30.01 1.12
N LEU A 193 5.08 30.42 0.81
CA LEU A 193 4.05 29.62 0.20
C LEU A 193 3.96 29.97 -1.30
N TYR A 194 4.22 28.99 -2.15
CA TYR A 194 4.10 29.09 -3.61
C TYR A 194 2.72 28.55 -4.01
N LEU A 195 1.84 29.44 -4.44
CA LEU A 195 0.50 29.09 -4.93
C LEU A 195 0.52 29.02 -6.44
N TYR A 196 0.09 27.89 -6.99
CA TYR A 196 -0.01 27.64 -8.42
C TYR A 196 -1.44 27.81 -8.93
N ASP A 197 -1.61 28.03 -10.22
CA ASP A 197 -2.90 28.23 -10.90
C ASP A 197 -3.86 27.04 -10.81
N ASN A 198 -3.35 25.85 -10.56
CA ASN A 198 -4.12 24.63 -10.29
C ASN A 198 -4.58 24.47 -8.83
N GLY A 199 -4.33 25.48 -7.98
CA GLY A 199 -4.66 25.44 -6.55
C GLY A 199 -3.61 24.74 -5.66
N THR A 200 -2.55 24.20 -6.23
CA THR A 200 -1.46 23.58 -5.44
C THR A 200 -0.72 24.65 -4.65
N VAL A 201 -0.48 24.35 -3.37
CA VAL A 201 0.33 25.19 -2.47
C VAL A 201 1.57 24.42 -2.05
N VAL A 202 2.75 24.98 -2.28
CA VAL A 202 4.03 24.39 -1.88
C VAL A 202 4.77 25.33 -0.93
N LYS A 203 5.13 24.86 0.26
CA LYS A 203 6.00 25.58 1.17
C LYS A 203 7.46 25.36 0.76
N LYS A 204 8.20 26.43 0.52
CA LYS A 204 9.63 26.39 0.21
C LYS A 204 10.43 27.33 1.12
N ILE A 205 11.67 26.93 1.38
CA ILE A 205 12.69 27.79 1.99
C ILE A 205 13.87 27.75 1.02
N ILE A 206 14.24 28.90 0.48
CA ILE A 206 15.44 29.01 -0.36
C ILE A 206 16.61 29.24 0.59
N LEU A 207 17.54 28.31 0.61
CA LEU A 207 18.79 28.42 1.38
C LEU A 207 19.82 29.14 0.52
N ASN A 208 20.67 29.96 1.16
CA ASN A 208 21.82 30.57 0.50
C ASN A 208 22.97 29.57 0.35
#